data_f8d8e21b92bcf3dd7e12b512dc610659
#
_entry.id   f8d8e21b92bcf3dd7e12b512dc610659
#
_cell.length_a   1.000
_cell.length_b   1.000
_cell.length_c   1.000
_cell.angle_alpha   90.00
_cell.angle_beta   90.00
_cell.angle_gamma   90.00
#
_symmetry.space_group_name_H-M   'P 1'
#
loop_
_entity.id
_entity.type
_entity.pdbx_description
1 polymer ?
#
loop_
_entity_poly.entity_id
_entity_poly.type
_entity_poly.pdbx_seq_one_letter_code
_entity_poly.pdbx_strand_id
1 'polypeptide(L)' 'MAIFVKDTNSYYKILELEPSSSDQEVKKAYRSMATRFHPDKVQHLGPEFQKMAEEKFKAINEAYQQIKSERGI' A
#
# COMPACT_ATOMS: atom_id res chain seq x y z
N MET A 1 -2.17 24.13 19.10
CA MET A 1 -0.95 23.74 18.39
C MET A 1 -1.15 22.38 17.73
N ALA A 2 -1.04 22.33 16.44
CA ALA A 2 -1.20 21.08 15.71
C ALA A 2 0.12 20.33 15.74
N ILE A 3 0.14 19.21 16.46
CA ILE A 3 1.26 18.30 16.40
C ILE A 3 0.99 17.38 15.23
N PHE A 4 1.85 17.46 14.23
CA PHE A 4 1.75 16.56 13.11
C PHE A 4 2.30 15.20 13.52
N VAL A 5 1.42 14.35 13.97
CA VAL A 5 1.79 12.97 14.29
C VAL A 5 1.57 12.15 13.03
N LYS A 6 2.66 11.59 12.54
CA LYS A 6 2.58 10.69 11.40
C LYS A 6 1.85 9.42 11.84
N ASP A 7 0.65 9.22 11.30
CA ASP A 7 -0.16 8.07 11.66
C ASP A 7 0.32 6.86 10.87
N THR A 8 1.20 6.09 11.48
CA THR A 8 1.74 4.88 10.85
C THR A 8 0.68 3.80 10.67
N ASN A 9 -0.41 3.85 11.46
CA ASN A 9 -1.51 2.91 11.29
C ASN A 9 -2.18 3.06 9.94
N SER A 10 -2.18 4.26 9.36
CA SER A 10 -2.75 4.51 8.03
C SER A 10 -2.07 3.66 6.95
N TYR A 11 -0.76 3.52 7.04
CA TYR A 11 -0.01 2.74 6.06
C TYR A 11 -0.35 1.25 6.16
N TYR A 12 -0.52 0.74 7.38
CA TYR A 12 -0.93 -0.65 7.57
C TYR A 12 -2.34 -0.88 7.03
N LYS A 13 -3.24 0.05 7.24
CA LYS A 13 -4.61 -0.04 6.72
C LYS A 13 -4.65 -0.07 5.20
N ILE A 14 -3.78 0.69 4.54
CA ILE A 14 -3.68 0.68 3.08
C ILE A 14 -3.35 -0.73 2.58
N LEU A 15 -2.50 -1.46 3.30
CA LEU A 15 -2.15 -2.84 2.97
C LEU A 15 -3.10 -3.87 3.60
N GLU A 16 -4.17 -3.42 4.25
CA GLU A 16 -5.13 -4.27 4.95
C GLU A 16 -4.47 -5.12 6.03
N LEU A 17 -3.52 -4.51 6.75
CA LEU A 17 -2.76 -5.17 7.80
C LEU A 17 -2.96 -4.49 9.15
N GLU A 18 -2.54 -5.21 10.20
CA GLU A 18 -2.42 -4.68 11.54
C GLU A 18 -0.97 -4.30 11.82
N PRO A 19 -0.72 -3.32 12.72
CA PRO A 19 0.66 -3.00 13.09
C PRO A 19 1.44 -4.17 13.69
N SER A 20 0.73 -5.17 14.22
CA SER A 20 1.33 -6.38 14.77
C SER A 20 1.69 -7.42 13.71
N SER A 21 1.37 -7.18 12.45
CA SER A 21 1.67 -8.11 11.37
C SER A 21 3.18 -8.35 11.25
N SER A 22 3.56 -9.58 10.91
CA SER A 22 4.97 -9.93 10.72
C SER A 22 5.54 -9.28 9.47
N ASP A 23 6.87 -9.24 9.36
CA ASP A 23 7.54 -8.72 8.18
C ASP A 23 7.16 -9.52 6.93
N GLN A 24 7.00 -10.84 7.08
CA GLN A 24 6.57 -11.70 5.97
C GLN A 24 5.15 -11.36 5.53
N GLU A 25 4.27 -11.11 6.48
CA GLU A 25 2.89 -10.72 6.18
C GLU A 25 2.85 -9.38 5.44
N VAL A 26 3.70 -8.44 5.84
CA VAL A 26 3.81 -7.13 5.18
C VAL A 26 4.25 -7.32 3.73
N LYS A 27 5.29 -8.09 3.50
CA LYS A 27 5.80 -8.36 2.14
C LYS A 27 4.77 -9.07 1.28
N LYS A 28 4.08 -10.05 1.86
CA LYS A 28 3.05 -10.82 1.16
C LYS A 28 1.87 -9.92 0.78
N ALA A 29 1.41 -9.09 1.69
CA ALA A 29 0.30 -8.16 1.45
C ALA A 29 0.65 -7.17 0.35
N TYR A 30 1.85 -6.60 0.41
CA TYR A 30 2.31 -5.68 -0.63
C TYR A 30 2.30 -6.36 -2.00
N ARG A 31 2.88 -7.54 -2.08
CA ARG A 31 2.99 -8.28 -3.33
C ARG A 31 1.62 -8.60 -3.92
N SER A 32 0.70 -9.04 -3.05
CA SER A 32 -0.67 -9.36 -3.45
C SER A 32 -1.39 -8.13 -3.99
N MET A 33 -1.31 -7.02 -3.26
CA MET A 33 -2.01 -5.79 -3.66
C MET A 33 -1.37 -5.14 -4.89
N ALA A 34 -0.05 -5.15 -4.96
CA ALA A 34 0.66 -4.61 -6.13
C ALA A 34 0.29 -5.39 -7.40
N THR A 35 0.12 -6.70 -7.29
CA THR A 35 -0.32 -7.52 -8.41
C THR A 35 -1.76 -7.19 -8.80
N ARG A 36 -2.64 -7.04 -7.79
CA ARG A 36 -4.05 -6.77 -8.04
C ARG A 36 -4.29 -5.43 -8.74
N PHE A 37 -3.53 -4.41 -8.37
CA PHE A 37 -3.71 -3.05 -8.89
C PHE A 37 -2.64 -2.65 -9.90
N HIS A 38 -1.88 -3.60 -10.41
CA HIS A 38 -0.87 -3.30 -11.42
C HIS A 38 -1.53 -2.76 -12.68
N PRO A 39 -0.98 -1.67 -13.27
CA PRO A 39 -1.58 -1.07 -14.47
C PRO A 39 -1.85 -2.05 -15.60
N ASP A 40 -0.94 -3.00 -15.82
CA ASP A 40 -1.09 -3.99 -16.89
C ASP A 40 -2.29 -4.90 -16.69
N LYS A 41 -2.65 -5.14 -15.44
CA LYS A 41 -3.77 -6.04 -15.12
C LYS A 41 -5.13 -5.39 -15.25
N VAL A 42 -5.18 -4.06 -15.23
CA VAL A 42 -6.44 -3.32 -15.27
C VAL A 42 -6.66 -2.59 -16.59
N GLN A 43 -5.77 -2.78 -17.56
CA GLN A 43 -5.88 -2.11 -18.86
C GLN A 43 -7.23 -2.35 -19.55
N HIS A 44 -7.76 -3.54 -19.41
CA HIS A 44 -9.01 -3.94 -20.06
C HIS A 44 -10.27 -3.44 -19.34
N LEU A 45 -10.11 -2.83 -18.16
CA LEU A 45 -11.25 -2.43 -17.33
C LEU A 45 -11.76 -1.02 -17.62
N GLY A 46 -11.08 -0.29 -18.51
CA GLY A 46 -11.49 1.06 -18.87
C GLY A 46 -10.73 2.16 -18.13
N PRO A 47 -10.82 3.41 -18.65
CA PRO A 47 -9.98 4.53 -18.15
C PRO A 47 -10.25 4.88 -16.68
N GLU A 48 -11.51 4.79 -16.24
CA GLU A 48 -11.84 5.12 -14.86
C GLU A 48 -11.22 4.15 -13.87
N PHE A 49 -11.28 2.87 -14.19
CA PHE A 49 -10.66 1.83 -13.38
C PHE A 49 -9.15 1.93 -13.39
N GLN A 50 -8.59 2.25 -14.56
CA GLN A 50 -7.14 2.43 -14.68
C GLN A 50 -6.65 3.55 -13.79
N LYS A 51 -7.37 4.67 -13.77
CA LYS A 51 -7.01 5.82 -12.92
C LYS A 51 -7.08 5.45 -11.45
N MET A 52 -8.16 4.78 -11.04
CA MET A 52 -8.32 4.34 -9.66
C MET A 52 -7.21 3.38 -9.24
N ALA A 53 -6.89 2.42 -10.10
CA ALA A 53 -5.84 1.45 -9.83
C ALA A 53 -4.47 2.11 -9.73
N GLU A 54 -4.20 3.11 -10.58
CA GLU A 54 -2.96 3.86 -10.54
C GLU A 54 -2.80 4.60 -9.20
N GLU A 55 -3.85 5.24 -8.74
CA GLU A 55 -3.84 5.95 -7.46
C GLU A 55 -3.63 4.99 -6.30
N LYS A 56 -4.32 3.86 -6.31
CA LYS A 56 -4.15 2.83 -5.30
C LYS A 56 -2.76 2.22 -5.34
N PHE A 57 -2.22 1.99 -6.51
CA PHE A 57 -0.88 1.44 -6.68
C PHE A 57 0.17 2.38 -6.07
N LYS A 58 0.04 3.68 -6.29
CA LYS A 58 0.92 4.67 -5.67
C LYS A 58 0.82 4.65 -4.16
N ALA A 59 -0.40 4.59 -3.63
CA ALA A 59 -0.62 4.54 -2.19
C ALA A 59 -0.02 3.27 -1.57
N ILE A 60 -0.19 2.14 -2.24
CA ILE A 60 0.36 0.86 -1.80
C ILE A 60 1.88 0.92 -1.75
N ASN A 61 2.51 1.45 -2.78
CA ASN A 61 3.96 1.58 -2.81
C ASN A 61 4.47 2.51 -1.71
N GLU A 62 3.82 3.63 -1.53
CA GLU A 62 4.19 4.58 -0.47
C GLU A 62 4.06 3.95 0.90
N ALA A 63 2.93 3.28 1.16
CA ALA A 63 2.70 2.61 2.44
C ALA A 63 3.79 1.57 2.71
N TYR A 64 4.12 0.76 1.72
CA TYR A 64 5.14 -0.27 1.86
C TYR A 64 6.51 0.33 2.14
N GLN A 65 6.89 1.39 1.44
CA GLN A 65 8.16 2.05 1.65
C GLN A 65 8.27 2.63 3.06
N GLN A 66 7.20 3.22 3.56
CA GLN A 66 7.18 3.77 4.92
C GLN A 66 7.29 2.68 5.97
N ILE A 67 6.57 1.58 5.78
CA ILE A 67 6.61 0.45 6.71
C ILE A 67 8.01 -0.19 6.70
N LYS A 68 8.59 -0.38 5.52
CA LYS A 68 9.94 -0.90 5.39
C LYS A 68 10.96 -0.04 6.14
N SER A 69 10.85 1.27 5.95
CA SER A 69 11.75 2.22 6.60
C SER A 69 11.65 2.14 8.11
N GLU A 70 10.44 2.04 8.65
CA GLU A 70 10.24 1.94 10.09
C GLU A 70 10.74 0.63 10.66
N ARG A 71 10.53 -0.46 9.94
CA ARG A 71 10.91 -1.79 10.42
C ARG A 71 12.36 -2.13 10.12
N GLY A 72 13.00 -1.39 9.22
CA GLY A 72 14.37 -1.68 8.80
C GLY A 72 14.51 -2.96 7.97
N ILE A 73 13.50 -3.24 7.16
CA ILE A 73 13.50 -4.45 6.34
C ILE A 73 13.67 -4.18 4.85
#